data_af430feb6740ae1949c18f6c1e576886
#
_entry.id   af430feb6740ae1949c18f6c1e576886
#
_cell.length_a   1.000
_cell.length_b   1.000
_cell.length_c   1.000
_cell.angle_alpha   90.00
_cell.angle_beta   90.00
_cell.angle_gamma   90.00
#
_symmetry.space_group_name_H-M   'P 1'
#
loop_
_entity.id
_entity.type
_entity.pdbx_description
1 polymer ?
#
loop_
_entity_poly.entity_id
_entity_poly.type
_entity_poly.pdbx_seq_one_letter_code
_entity_poly.pdbx_strand_id
1 'polypeptide(L)' 'MSKDWITVEFLGGPLDGALRPVQVGVAVYYLANGAVIHAYAADEIHEGNSVRQVMRHFEIINFSTWNA' A
#
# COMPACT_ATOMS: atom_id res chain seq x y z
N MET A 1 -10.40 -16.75 -16.76
CA MET A 1 -10.32 -16.30 -15.38
C MET A 1 -9.83 -14.87 -15.32
N SER A 2 -10.63 -13.99 -14.82
CA SER A 2 -10.25 -12.60 -14.73
C SER A 2 -9.78 -12.29 -13.33
N LYS A 3 -8.86 -11.35 -13.25
CA LYS A 3 -8.41 -10.82 -11.97
C LYS A 3 -8.99 -9.43 -11.83
N ASP A 4 -9.65 -9.22 -10.75
CA ASP A 4 -10.29 -7.94 -10.52
C ASP A 4 -9.28 -6.96 -9.95
N TRP A 5 -9.31 -5.75 -10.46
CA TRP A 5 -8.44 -4.66 -10.03
C TRP A 5 -9.30 -3.54 -9.49
N ILE A 6 -8.84 -2.92 -8.43
CA ILE A 6 -9.48 -1.73 -7.89
C ILE A 6 -8.43 -0.64 -7.75
N THR A 7 -8.88 0.59 -7.86
CA THR A 7 -8.00 1.74 -7.64
C THR A 7 -8.08 2.13 -6.19
N VAL A 8 -6.94 2.21 -5.53
CA VAL A 8 -6.88 2.59 -4.13
C VAL A 8 -5.98 3.79 -3.96
N GLU A 9 -6.25 4.56 -2.91
CA GLU A 9 -5.41 5.68 -2.53
C GLU A 9 -4.39 5.20 -1.52
N PHE A 10 -3.13 5.61 -1.71
CA PHE A 10 -2.07 5.30 -0.77
C PHE A 10 -1.93 6.44 0.22
N LEU A 11 -1.82 6.10 1.50
CA LEU A 11 -1.74 7.06 2.60
C LEU A 11 -0.42 6.88 3.32
N GLY A 12 0.33 7.96 3.38
CA GLY A 12 1.62 7.96 4.05
C GLY A 12 2.75 7.47 3.16
N GLY A 13 3.97 7.71 3.59
CA GLY A 13 5.15 7.27 2.88
C GLY A 13 5.31 7.93 1.53
N PRO A 14 6.17 7.36 0.66
CA PRO A 14 6.47 7.97 -0.62
C PRO A 14 5.32 7.98 -1.61
N LEU A 15 4.31 7.13 -1.41
CA LEU A 15 3.15 7.09 -2.31
C LEU A 15 1.97 7.87 -1.77
N ASP A 16 2.14 8.66 -0.72
CA ASP A 16 1.04 9.40 -0.11
C ASP A 16 0.26 10.20 -1.16
N GLY A 17 -1.05 9.96 -1.23
CA GLY A 17 -1.92 10.63 -2.18
C GLY A 17 -1.99 10.00 -3.55
N ALA A 18 -1.17 9.00 -3.83
CA ALA A 18 -1.18 8.34 -5.13
C ALA A 18 -2.38 7.42 -5.27
N LEU A 19 -2.91 7.34 -6.49
CA LEU A 19 -3.98 6.43 -6.83
C LEU A 19 -3.38 5.36 -7.75
N ARG A 20 -3.50 4.10 -7.34
CA ARG A 20 -2.93 3.00 -8.11
C ARG A 20 -3.87 1.81 -8.13
N PRO A 21 -3.83 1.03 -9.22
CA PRO A 21 -4.62 -0.21 -9.25
C PRO A 21 -3.92 -1.30 -8.45
N VAL A 22 -4.71 -2.03 -7.69
CA VAL A 22 -4.23 -3.22 -6.99
C VAL A 22 -5.24 -4.33 -7.21
N GLN A 23 -4.81 -5.56 -7.10
CA GLN A 23 -5.73 -6.70 -7.22
C GLN A 23 -6.60 -6.79 -5.98
N VAL A 24 -7.85 -7.11 -6.18
CA VAL A 24 -8.78 -7.34 -5.07
C VAL A 24 -8.23 -8.48 -4.21
N GLY A 25 -8.22 -8.27 -2.90
CA GLY A 25 -7.72 -9.28 -1.97
C GLY A 25 -6.27 -9.12 -1.57
N VAL A 26 -5.54 -8.18 -2.19
CA VAL A 26 -4.17 -7.91 -1.78
C VAL A 26 -4.18 -7.28 -0.40
N ALA A 27 -3.46 -7.89 0.55
CA ALA A 27 -3.42 -7.41 1.92
C ALA A 27 -2.25 -6.47 2.17
N VAL A 28 -1.15 -6.67 1.46
CA VAL A 28 0.07 -5.89 1.68
C VAL A 28 0.66 -5.53 0.32
N TYR A 29 1.19 -4.32 0.24
CA TYR A 29 1.83 -3.81 -0.97
C TYR A 29 3.22 -3.33 -0.59
N TYR A 30 4.23 -3.75 -1.35
CA TYR A 30 5.61 -3.37 -1.09
C TYR A 30 6.13 -2.47 -2.20
N LEU A 31 6.78 -1.38 -1.81
CA LEU A 31 7.43 -0.47 -2.76
C LEU A 31 8.90 -0.41 -2.43
N ALA A 32 9.74 -0.85 -3.37
CA ALA A 32 11.18 -0.77 -3.21
C ALA A 32 11.67 0.60 -3.68
N ASN A 33 12.53 1.21 -2.88
CA ASN A 33 13.11 2.51 -3.18
C ASN A 33 14.57 2.49 -2.71
N GLY A 34 15.48 2.14 -3.61
CA GLY A 34 16.86 1.96 -3.25
C GLY A 34 17.03 0.76 -2.31
N ALA A 35 17.69 0.97 -1.18
CA ALA A 35 17.90 -0.09 -0.19
C ALA A 35 16.75 -0.20 0.80
N VAL A 36 15.67 0.51 0.56
CA VAL A 36 14.55 0.61 1.49
C VAL A 36 13.30 0.07 0.83
N ILE A 37 12.52 -0.70 1.59
CA ILE A 37 11.20 -1.13 1.16
C ILE A 37 10.18 -0.50 2.07
N HIS A 38 9.17 0.13 1.46
CA HIS A 38 8.02 0.68 2.19
C HIS A 38 6.87 -0.31 2.08
N ALA A 39 6.29 -0.64 3.22
CA ALA A 39 5.19 -1.59 3.27
C ALA A 39 3.88 -0.87 3.56
N TYR A 40 2.86 -1.20 2.78
CA TYR A 40 1.53 -0.64 2.92
C TYR A 40 0.56 -1.78 3.19
N ALA A 41 -0.38 -1.55 4.10
CA ALA A 41 -1.40 -2.54 4.43
C ALA A 41 -2.75 -2.08 3.93
N ALA A 42 -3.54 -3.01 3.44
CA ALA A 42 -4.91 -2.73 3.01
C ALA A 42 -5.73 -2.29 4.22
N ASP A 43 -6.54 -1.27 4.02
CA ASP A 43 -7.38 -0.73 5.07
C ASP A 43 -8.63 -0.15 4.44
N GLU A 44 -9.60 0.21 5.26
CA GLU A 44 -10.84 0.80 4.81
C GLU A 44 -11.13 2.07 5.58
N ILE A 45 -11.62 3.07 4.88
CA ILE A 45 -12.10 4.29 5.50
C ILE A 45 -13.62 4.33 5.35
N HIS A 46 -14.30 4.43 6.47
CA HIS A 46 -15.76 4.49 6.49
C HIS A 46 -16.21 5.94 6.56
N GLU A 47 -16.96 6.36 5.55
CA GLU A 47 -17.44 7.74 5.45
C GLU A 47 -18.94 7.68 5.23
N GLY A 48 -19.70 7.89 6.31
CA GLY A 48 -21.17 7.76 6.23
C GLY A 48 -21.55 6.34 5.83
N ASN A 49 -22.26 6.22 4.70
CA ASN A 49 -22.63 4.91 4.18
C ASN A 49 -21.64 4.36 3.16
N SER A 50 -20.54 5.04 2.96
CA SER A 50 -19.55 4.65 1.98
C SER A 50 -18.34 4.03 2.62
N VAL A 51 -17.72 3.07 1.91
CA VAL A 51 -16.48 2.45 2.34
C VAL A 51 -15.47 2.65 1.23
N ARG A 52 -14.31 3.19 1.55
CA ARG A 52 -13.25 3.44 0.59
C ARG A 52 -12.06 2.56 0.92
N GLN A 53 -11.54 1.86 -0.08
CA GLN A 53 -10.35 1.01 0.09
C GLN A 53 -9.12 1.88 -0.07
N VAL A 54 -8.18 1.72 0.87
CA VAL A 54 -6.92 2.46 0.85
C VAL A 54 -5.78 1.51 1.18
N MET A 55 -4.55 1.96 0.91
CA MET A 55 -3.33 1.30 1.36
C MET A 55 -2.61 2.24 2.31
N ARG A 56 -2.41 1.79 3.53
CA ARG A 56 -1.85 2.63 4.59
C ARG A 56 -0.42 2.21 4.89
N HIS A 57 0.50 3.15 4.82
CA HIS A 57 1.91 2.91 5.13
C HIS A 57 2.05 2.49 6.59
N PHE A 58 2.76 1.39 6.83
CA PHE A 58 2.89 0.92 8.20
C PHE A 58 4.32 0.54 8.59
N GLU A 59 5.21 0.34 7.63
CA GLU A 59 6.55 -0.11 7.98
C GLU A 59 7.56 0.28 6.91
N ILE A 60 8.79 0.53 7.36
CA ILE A 60 9.94 0.73 6.48
C ILE A 60 10.96 -0.34 6.80
N ILE A 61 11.37 -1.09 5.78
CA ILE A 61 12.38 -2.14 5.91
C ILE A 61 13.64 -1.63 5.25
N ASN A 62 14.71 -1.51 6.00
CA ASN A 62 15.97 -0.97 5.51
C ASN A 62 16.98 -2.10 5.33
N PHE A 63 17.27 -2.44 4.09
CA PHE A 63 18.16 -3.55 3.78
C PHE A 63 19.61 -3.24 4.10
N SER A 64 19.99 -1.98 4.14
CA SER A 64 21.38 -1.64 4.36
C SER A 64 21.88 -2.07 5.74
N THR A 65 20.97 -2.29 6.68
CA THR A 65 21.36 -2.74 8.01
C THR A 65 21.63 -4.24 8.08
N TRP A 66 21.27 -4.99 7.04
CA TRP A 66 21.37 -6.44 7.05
C TRP A 66 22.78 -6.92 6.70
N ASN A 67 23.57 -6.07 6.10
CA ASN A 67 24.93 -6.40 5.65
C ASN A 67 25.99 -5.78 6.53
N ALA A 68 25.64 -5.49 7.73
CA ALA A 68 26.55 -4.85 8.67
C ALA A 68 27.68 -5.81 9.08
#